data_d9db2bc8403504ec30909433b4c90331
#
_entry.id   d9db2bc8403504ec30909433b4c90331
#
_cell.length_a   1.000
_cell.length_b   1.000
_cell.length_c   1.000
_cell.angle_alpha   90.00
_cell.angle_beta   90.00
_cell.angle_gamma   90.00
#
_symmetry.space_group_name_H-M   'P 1'
#
loop_
_entity.id
_entity.type
_entity.pdbx_description
1 polymer ?
#
loop_
_entity_poly.entity_id
_entity_poly.type
_entity_poly.pdbx_seq_one_letter_code
_entity_poly.pdbx_strand_id
1 'polypeptide(L)'
;MNEQTKAQVEAYAEECRTEQLELLRTLGKMPAPTRKEDFRAAFCRDWLRAQGAENVRIDSAKNVICKLGPDTEELVVFAAHTDIVFPDVENLPLREEGGKLFAPGIGDDTANLVNLLMAAKYLIQKQTALEYGVLVVANACEEGLGNLDGTKALFAEYGTRIQGFYSFDIYMPLCCSSAVGSYRYKITCKTPGGHSYANFGDPSAIQLLCGLVNELYQIQPFGKQWVVSAAAMKRAYGEAKGSAVSRTH
;
A
#
# COMPACT_ATOMS: atom_id res chain seq x y z
N MET A 1 -0.38 -23.86 16.66
CA MET A 1 -0.29 -24.74 15.46
C MET A 1 0.49 -25.97 15.87
N ASN A 2 -0.02 -27.19 15.61
CA ASN A 2 0.72 -28.41 15.93
C ASN A 2 1.83 -28.66 14.89
N GLU A 3 2.83 -29.49 15.23
CA GLU A 3 3.99 -29.78 14.37
C GLU A 3 3.59 -30.40 13.02
N GLN A 4 2.54 -31.21 13.01
CA GLN A 4 2.04 -31.82 11.77
C GLN A 4 1.49 -30.77 10.81
N THR A 5 0.68 -29.85 11.28
CA THR A 5 0.14 -28.74 10.46
C THR A 5 1.27 -27.87 9.93
N LYS A 6 2.26 -27.58 10.77
CA LYS A 6 3.44 -26.81 10.37
C LYS A 6 4.20 -27.48 9.24
N ALA A 7 4.51 -28.76 9.39
CA ALA A 7 5.19 -29.55 8.35
C ALA A 7 4.41 -29.59 7.03
N GLN A 8 3.08 -29.68 7.08
CA GLN A 8 2.23 -29.65 5.89
C GLN A 8 2.28 -28.31 5.16
N VAL A 9 2.25 -27.21 5.91
CA VAL A 9 2.36 -25.85 5.33
C VAL A 9 3.74 -25.62 4.73
N GLU A 10 4.80 -26.03 5.41
CA GLU A 10 6.17 -25.92 4.91
C GLU A 10 6.38 -26.74 3.62
N ALA A 11 5.88 -27.97 3.58
CA ALA A 11 5.95 -28.82 2.39
C ALA A 11 5.18 -28.20 1.21
N TYR A 12 3.99 -27.65 1.45
CA TYR A 12 3.23 -26.97 0.42
C TYR A 12 3.91 -25.69 -0.07
N ALA A 13 4.49 -24.92 0.82
CA ALA A 13 5.22 -23.71 0.45
C ALA A 13 6.42 -24.03 -0.47
N GLU A 14 7.15 -25.11 -0.19
CA GLU A 14 8.25 -25.54 -1.05
C GLU A 14 7.76 -26.08 -2.40
N GLU A 15 6.67 -26.85 -2.43
CA GLU A 15 6.01 -27.32 -3.66
C GLU A 15 5.59 -26.17 -4.56
N CYS A 16 5.04 -25.10 -3.98
CA CYS A 16 4.52 -23.93 -4.70
C CYS A 16 5.57 -22.84 -4.97
N ARG A 17 6.82 -23.01 -4.57
CA ARG A 17 7.88 -21.99 -4.63
C ARG A 17 8.08 -21.40 -6.03
N THR A 18 8.07 -22.22 -7.06
CA THR A 18 8.21 -21.77 -8.45
C THR A 18 7.04 -20.87 -8.85
N GLU A 19 5.82 -21.28 -8.54
CA GLU A 19 4.62 -20.48 -8.83
C GLU A 19 4.61 -19.17 -8.06
N GLN A 20 5.01 -19.19 -6.79
CA GLN A 20 5.14 -17.98 -5.97
C GLN A 20 6.12 -16.98 -6.60
N LEU A 21 7.27 -17.44 -7.07
CA LEU A 21 8.27 -16.58 -7.74
C LEU A 21 7.74 -16.03 -9.07
N GLU A 22 7.01 -16.84 -9.86
CA GLU A 22 6.40 -16.36 -11.10
C GLU A 22 5.29 -15.32 -10.83
N LEU A 23 4.49 -15.53 -9.79
CA LEU A 23 3.49 -14.56 -9.37
C LEU A 23 4.16 -13.24 -8.92
N LEU A 24 5.26 -13.32 -8.16
CA LEU A 24 6.04 -12.17 -7.75
C LEU A 24 6.64 -11.41 -8.95
N ARG A 25 7.18 -12.13 -9.94
CA ARG A 25 7.68 -11.52 -11.19
C ARG A 25 6.56 -10.84 -11.97
N THR A 26 5.38 -11.45 -11.99
CA THR A 26 4.21 -10.91 -12.69
C THR A 26 3.71 -9.62 -12.04
N LEU A 27 3.42 -9.67 -10.74
CA LEU A 27 2.96 -8.51 -9.98
C LEU A 27 4.04 -7.41 -9.87
N GLY A 28 5.30 -7.79 -9.77
CA GLY A 28 6.42 -6.83 -9.70
C GLY A 28 6.59 -5.99 -10.96
N LYS A 29 6.07 -6.44 -12.11
CA LYS A 29 6.04 -5.66 -13.37
C LYS A 29 4.78 -4.82 -13.53
N MET A 30 3.73 -5.10 -12.73
CA MET A 30 2.45 -4.39 -12.85
C MET A 30 2.49 -3.06 -12.13
N PRO A 31 2.24 -1.94 -12.81
CA PRO A 31 2.10 -0.66 -12.13
C PRO A 31 0.82 -0.63 -11.29
N ALA A 32 0.91 -0.01 -10.12
CA ALA A 32 -0.24 0.25 -9.27
C ALA A 32 -0.01 1.52 -8.44
N PRO A 33 0.13 2.70 -9.06
CA PRO A 33 0.22 3.93 -8.30
C PRO A 33 -0.99 4.07 -7.39
N THR A 34 -0.78 4.58 -6.19
CA THR A 34 -1.85 4.87 -5.23
C THR A 34 -3.03 5.58 -5.92
N ARG A 35 -4.24 5.09 -5.72
CA ARG A 35 -5.51 5.47 -6.39
C ARG A 35 -5.65 5.00 -7.84
N LYS A 36 -4.71 4.24 -8.38
CA LYS A 36 -4.75 3.69 -9.76
C LYS A 36 -4.45 2.19 -9.78
N GLU A 37 -4.94 1.49 -8.77
CA GLU A 37 -4.69 0.06 -8.54
C GLU A 37 -5.57 -0.87 -9.40
N ASP A 38 -6.49 -0.32 -10.22
CA ASP A 38 -7.52 -1.06 -10.95
C ASP A 38 -6.98 -2.30 -11.66
N PHE A 39 -5.82 -2.18 -12.29
CA PHE A 39 -5.23 -3.26 -13.08
C PHE A 39 -4.73 -4.39 -12.20
N ARG A 40 -4.01 -4.04 -11.13
CA ARG A 40 -3.49 -5.02 -10.17
C ARG A 40 -4.62 -5.65 -9.35
N ALA A 41 -5.64 -4.87 -8.98
CA ALA A 41 -6.83 -5.37 -8.30
C ALA A 41 -7.60 -6.38 -9.17
N ALA A 42 -7.81 -6.07 -10.46
CA ALA A 42 -8.46 -7.01 -11.38
C ALA A 42 -7.65 -8.31 -11.51
N PHE A 43 -6.33 -8.22 -11.63
CA PHE A 43 -5.46 -9.39 -11.68
C PHE A 43 -5.58 -10.25 -10.41
N CYS A 44 -5.48 -9.66 -9.22
CA CYS A 44 -5.56 -10.39 -7.95
C CYS A 44 -6.93 -11.08 -7.78
N ARG A 45 -8.03 -10.39 -8.13
CA ARG A 45 -9.38 -10.99 -8.15
C ARG A 45 -9.45 -12.21 -9.05
N ASP A 46 -8.97 -12.08 -10.29
CA ASP A 46 -9.08 -13.14 -11.29
C ASP A 46 -8.15 -14.31 -10.96
N TRP A 47 -6.97 -14.02 -10.41
CA TRP A 47 -6.06 -15.04 -9.92
C TRP A 47 -6.69 -15.85 -8.77
N LEU A 48 -7.30 -15.19 -7.77
CA LEU A 48 -7.98 -15.88 -6.67
C LEU A 48 -9.13 -16.76 -7.17
N ARG A 49 -9.92 -16.26 -8.12
CA ARG A 49 -10.99 -17.05 -8.77
C ARG A 49 -10.45 -18.28 -9.48
N ALA A 50 -9.33 -18.15 -10.17
CA ALA A 50 -8.65 -19.26 -10.82
C ALA A 50 -8.15 -20.33 -9.82
N GLN A 51 -7.92 -19.95 -8.55
CA GLN A 51 -7.62 -20.93 -7.48
C GLN A 51 -8.87 -21.60 -6.89
N GLY A 52 -10.07 -21.23 -7.32
CA GLY A 52 -11.32 -21.78 -6.84
C GLY A 52 -12.04 -20.94 -5.78
N ALA A 53 -11.60 -19.69 -5.56
CA ALA A 53 -12.32 -18.80 -4.66
C ALA A 53 -13.67 -18.36 -5.26
N GLU A 54 -14.77 -18.63 -4.57
CA GLU A 54 -16.12 -18.28 -5.02
C GLU A 54 -16.51 -16.84 -4.66
N ASN A 55 -16.15 -16.41 -3.45
CA ASN A 55 -16.55 -15.12 -2.90
C ASN A 55 -15.41 -14.09 -3.00
N VAL A 56 -15.13 -13.62 -4.23
CA VAL A 56 -14.12 -12.60 -4.50
C VAL A 56 -14.74 -11.43 -5.24
N ARG A 57 -14.53 -10.23 -4.68
CA ARG A 57 -15.01 -8.98 -5.29
C ARG A 57 -13.98 -7.85 -5.15
N ILE A 58 -14.16 -6.81 -5.93
CA ILE A 58 -13.47 -5.53 -5.77
C ILE A 58 -14.49 -4.55 -5.22
N ASP A 59 -14.15 -3.83 -4.14
CA ASP A 59 -15.00 -2.80 -3.57
C ASP A 59 -14.80 -1.43 -4.25
N SER A 60 -15.54 -0.42 -3.79
CA SER A 60 -15.47 0.94 -4.35
C SER A 60 -14.13 1.64 -4.08
N ALA A 61 -13.39 1.20 -3.08
CA ALA A 61 -12.04 1.70 -2.76
C ALA A 61 -10.93 0.91 -3.47
N LYS A 62 -11.30 -0.10 -4.30
CA LYS A 62 -10.43 -1.01 -5.06
C LYS A 62 -9.74 -2.10 -4.23
N ASN A 63 -10.17 -2.31 -2.99
CA ASN A 63 -9.73 -3.51 -2.28
C ASN A 63 -10.24 -4.75 -3.01
N VAL A 64 -9.39 -5.77 -3.13
CA VAL A 64 -9.82 -7.11 -3.52
C VAL A 64 -10.12 -7.87 -2.23
N ILE A 65 -11.37 -8.24 -2.04
CA ILE A 65 -11.83 -8.93 -0.84
C ILE A 65 -12.22 -10.35 -1.22
N CYS A 66 -11.49 -11.33 -0.67
CA CYS A 66 -11.80 -12.75 -0.77
C CYS A 66 -12.29 -13.23 0.60
N LYS A 67 -13.55 -13.66 0.66
CA LYS A 67 -14.14 -14.20 1.88
C LYS A 67 -14.04 -15.71 1.89
N LEU A 68 -13.42 -16.26 2.92
CA LEU A 68 -13.23 -17.70 3.16
C LEU A 68 -13.91 -18.11 4.48
N GLY A 69 -14.28 -19.36 4.58
CA GLY A 69 -14.91 -19.94 5.77
C GLY A 69 -16.39 -19.58 5.94
N PRO A 70 -16.95 -19.84 7.13
CA PRO A 70 -18.36 -19.64 7.42
C PRO A 70 -18.74 -18.15 7.45
N ASP A 71 -20.02 -17.85 7.24
CA ASP A 71 -20.56 -16.51 7.42
C ASP A 71 -20.91 -16.29 8.88
N THR A 72 -19.91 -15.92 9.67
CA THR A 72 -20.04 -15.64 11.11
C THR A 72 -20.10 -14.15 11.38
N GLU A 73 -20.63 -13.76 12.54
CA GLU A 73 -20.61 -12.37 13.00
C GLU A 73 -19.18 -11.88 13.26
N GLU A 74 -18.26 -12.80 13.58
CA GLU A 74 -16.86 -12.50 13.84
C GLU A 74 -16.02 -12.78 12.60
N LEU A 75 -15.19 -11.83 12.24
CA LEU A 75 -14.29 -11.87 11.10
C LEU A 75 -12.85 -11.61 11.52
N VAL A 76 -11.94 -12.33 10.87
CA VAL A 76 -10.50 -12.03 10.94
C VAL A 76 -10.03 -11.58 9.57
N VAL A 77 -9.29 -10.49 9.54
CA VAL A 77 -8.76 -9.90 8.31
C VAL A 77 -7.26 -10.13 8.21
N PHE A 78 -6.82 -10.63 7.07
CA PHE A 78 -5.43 -10.67 6.65
C PHE A 78 -5.28 -9.81 5.41
N ALA A 79 -4.44 -8.79 5.48
CA ALA A 79 -4.28 -7.79 4.44
C ALA A 79 -2.81 -7.61 4.02
N ALA A 80 -2.60 -7.26 2.76
CA ALA A 80 -1.35 -6.77 2.21
C ALA A 80 -1.71 -5.75 1.13
N HIS A 81 -0.95 -4.64 1.02
CA HIS A 81 -1.37 -3.59 0.11
C HIS A 81 -0.94 -3.83 -1.33
N THR A 82 -1.73 -3.29 -2.25
CA THR A 82 -1.53 -3.45 -3.70
C THR A 82 -0.83 -2.28 -4.34
N ASP A 83 -0.94 -1.10 -3.74
CA ASP A 83 -0.40 0.12 -4.33
C ASP A 83 1.09 0.30 -4.03
N ILE A 84 1.70 1.16 -4.81
CA ILE A 84 3.11 1.52 -4.71
C ILE A 84 3.28 3.04 -4.81
N VAL A 85 4.33 3.58 -4.19
CA VAL A 85 4.63 5.03 -4.21
C VAL A 85 5.04 5.57 -5.58
N PHE A 86 5.38 4.69 -6.52
CA PHE A 86 5.87 5.07 -7.85
C PHE A 86 4.72 5.47 -8.77
N PRO A 87 4.83 6.61 -9.47
CA PRO A 87 3.73 7.16 -10.29
C PRO A 87 3.59 6.49 -11.67
N ASP A 88 4.46 5.53 -11.99
CA ASP A 88 4.51 4.89 -13.30
C ASP A 88 3.23 4.11 -13.59
N VAL A 89 2.71 4.27 -14.79
CA VAL A 89 1.49 3.59 -15.27
C VAL A 89 1.80 2.58 -16.38
N GLU A 90 3.06 2.45 -16.76
CA GLU A 90 3.58 1.47 -17.70
C GLU A 90 4.27 0.33 -16.95
N ASN A 91 4.61 -0.75 -17.64
CA ASN A 91 5.29 -1.89 -17.04
C ASN A 91 6.57 -1.47 -16.29
N LEU A 92 6.65 -1.88 -15.04
CA LEU A 92 7.78 -1.57 -14.19
C LEU A 92 9.01 -2.41 -14.58
N PRO A 93 10.21 -1.83 -14.48
CA PRO A 93 11.44 -2.57 -14.71
C PRO A 93 11.63 -3.62 -13.63
N LEU A 94 11.87 -4.86 -14.04
CA LEU A 94 12.23 -5.95 -13.14
C LEU A 94 13.59 -6.49 -13.52
N ARG A 95 14.48 -6.57 -12.56
CA ARG A 95 15.83 -7.12 -12.69
C ARG A 95 16.01 -8.27 -11.72
N GLU A 96 16.64 -9.33 -12.18
CA GLU A 96 17.03 -10.46 -11.35
C GLU A 96 18.56 -10.59 -11.34
N GLU A 97 19.16 -10.59 -10.15
CA GLU A 97 20.61 -10.66 -9.99
C GLU A 97 20.97 -11.28 -8.64
N GLY A 98 21.91 -12.23 -8.64
CA GLY A 98 22.38 -12.87 -7.41
C GLY A 98 21.28 -13.56 -6.60
N GLY A 99 20.26 -14.11 -7.26
CA GLY A 99 19.10 -14.75 -6.60
C GLY A 99 18.14 -13.77 -5.94
N LYS A 100 18.22 -12.48 -6.27
CA LYS A 100 17.34 -11.42 -5.77
C LYS A 100 16.56 -10.79 -6.91
N LEU A 101 15.30 -10.42 -6.64
CA LEU A 101 14.44 -9.67 -7.54
C LEU A 101 14.43 -8.19 -7.13
N PHE A 102 14.58 -7.31 -8.11
CA PHE A 102 14.56 -5.86 -7.93
C PHE A 102 13.52 -5.26 -8.85
N ALA A 103 12.53 -4.59 -8.28
CA ALA A 103 11.54 -3.78 -9.00
C ALA A 103 10.98 -2.71 -8.06
N PRO A 104 10.42 -1.60 -8.59
CA PRO A 104 9.72 -0.62 -7.77
C PRO A 104 8.59 -1.26 -6.96
N GLY A 105 8.57 -1.08 -5.63
CA GLY A 105 7.53 -1.62 -4.75
C GLY A 105 7.50 -3.14 -4.61
N ILE A 106 8.60 -3.87 -4.97
CA ILE A 106 8.60 -5.34 -4.92
C ILE A 106 8.67 -5.86 -3.47
N GLY A 107 9.39 -5.14 -2.59
CA GLY A 107 9.50 -5.48 -1.17
C GLY A 107 8.43 -4.82 -0.32
N ASP A 108 7.91 -3.69 -0.80
CA ASP A 108 6.90 -2.87 -0.16
C ASP A 108 5.79 -2.57 -1.18
N ASP A 109 4.71 -3.36 -1.24
CA ASP A 109 4.39 -4.53 -0.42
C ASP A 109 4.13 -5.79 -1.28
N THR A 110 4.55 -5.76 -2.58
CA THR A 110 4.23 -6.81 -3.56
C THR A 110 4.61 -8.21 -3.08
N ALA A 111 5.72 -8.35 -2.35
CA ALA A 111 6.16 -9.66 -1.86
C ALA A 111 5.20 -10.22 -0.79
N ASN A 112 4.74 -9.39 0.15
CA ASN A 112 3.77 -9.82 1.15
C ASN A 112 2.39 -10.07 0.53
N LEU A 113 1.99 -9.26 -0.45
CA LEU A 113 0.78 -9.52 -1.24
C LEU A 113 0.81 -10.90 -1.89
N VAL A 114 1.94 -11.28 -2.51
CA VAL A 114 2.11 -12.61 -3.11
C VAL A 114 2.02 -13.69 -2.04
N ASN A 115 2.68 -13.52 -0.90
CA ASN A 115 2.62 -14.46 0.20
C ASN A 115 1.18 -14.65 0.71
N LEU A 116 0.43 -13.57 0.83
CA LEU A 116 -0.98 -13.58 1.23
C LEU A 116 -1.85 -14.31 0.22
N LEU A 117 -1.66 -14.07 -1.08
CA LEU A 117 -2.37 -14.77 -2.14
C LEU A 117 -2.07 -16.28 -2.13
N MET A 118 -0.81 -16.67 -1.94
CA MET A 118 -0.42 -18.09 -1.84
C MET A 118 -0.99 -18.76 -0.59
N ALA A 119 -1.09 -18.04 0.54
CA ALA A 119 -1.75 -18.54 1.74
C ALA A 119 -3.25 -18.74 1.50
N ALA A 120 -3.91 -17.80 0.82
CA ALA A 120 -5.31 -17.96 0.42
C ALA A 120 -5.52 -19.18 -0.48
N LYS A 121 -4.63 -19.38 -1.47
CA LYS A 121 -4.63 -20.56 -2.34
C LYS A 121 -4.56 -21.85 -1.52
N TYR A 122 -3.66 -21.90 -0.53
CA TYR A 122 -3.56 -23.08 0.37
C TYR A 122 -4.90 -23.38 1.05
N LEU A 123 -5.52 -22.38 1.66
CA LEU A 123 -6.79 -22.54 2.37
C LEU A 123 -7.91 -23.02 1.44
N ILE A 124 -7.97 -22.48 0.22
CA ILE A 124 -8.96 -22.84 -0.80
C ILE A 124 -8.75 -24.27 -1.27
N GLN A 125 -7.56 -24.61 -1.71
CA GLN A 125 -7.26 -25.91 -2.32
C GLN A 125 -7.29 -27.07 -1.31
N LYS A 126 -6.88 -26.82 -0.06
CA LYS A 126 -6.94 -27.81 1.01
C LYS A 126 -8.31 -27.88 1.69
N GLN A 127 -9.25 -27.02 1.28
CA GLN A 127 -10.59 -26.94 1.91
C GLN A 127 -10.48 -26.86 3.43
N THR A 128 -9.55 -26.05 3.92
CA THR A 128 -9.24 -25.95 5.35
C THR A 128 -10.47 -25.50 6.10
N ALA A 129 -10.89 -26.29 7.09
CA ALA A 129 -11.98 -25.91 7.97
C ALA A 129 -11.59 -24.68 8.80
N LEU A 130 -12.36 -23.62 8.69
CA LEU A 130 -12.17 -22.39 9.43
C LEU A 130 -13.29 -22.21 10.45
N GLU A 131 -12.94 -21.82 11.67
CA GLU A 131 -13.92 -21.60 12.75
C GLU A 131 -14.63 -20.25 12.59
N TYR A 132 -13.95 -19.27 11.99
CA TYR A 132 -14.44 -17.91 11.76
C TYR A 132 -14.40 -17.55 10.28
N GLY A 133 -15.15 -16.54 9.92
CA GLY A 133 -15.02 -15.92 8.61
C GLY A 133 -13.66 -15.23 8.48
N VAL A 134 -12.97 -15.51 7.39
CA VAL A 134 -11.67 -14.90 7.08
C VAL A 134 -11.81 -14.02 5.85
N LEU A 135 -11.37 -12.77 5.96
CA LEU A 135 -11.22 -11.87 4.82
C LEU A 135 -9.74 -11.80 4.43
N VAL A 136 -9.42 -12.30 3.26
CA VAL A 136 -8.12 -12.06 2.62
C VAL A 136 -8.27 -10.84 1.74
N VAL A 137 -7.50 -9.79 2.03
CA VAL A 137 -7.68 -8.48 1.43
C VAL A 137 -6.39 -8.02 0.75
N ALA A 138 -6.43 -7.88 -0.58
CA ALA A 138 -5.44 -7.08 -1.28
C ALA A 138 -5.86 -5.62 -1.15
N ASN A 139 -5.24 -4.90 -0.22
CA ASN A 139 -5.66 -3.58 0.23
C ASN A 139 -5.19 -2.48 -0.71
N ALA A 140 -6.04 -1.47 -0.94
CA ALA A 140 -5.73 -0.34 -1.81
C ALA A 140 -5.48 0.94 -1.00
N CYS A 141 -4.78 1.90 -1.61
CA CYS A 141 -4.59 3.25 -1.06
C CYS A 141 -3.87 3.28 0.29
N GLU A 142 -2.92 2.37 0.53
CA GLU A 142 -2.08 2.39 1.74
C GLU A 142 -1.05 3.51 1.64
N GLU A 143 -0.41 3.64 0.50
CA GLU A 143 0.75 4.47 0.26
C GLU A 143 0.42 5.95 -0.02
N GLY A 144 1.42 6.78 0.15
CA GLY A 144 1.42 8.16 -0.31
C GLY A 144 0.23 8.99 0.16
N LEU A 145 -0.56 9.48 -0.77
CA LEU A 145 -1.79 10.25 -0.53
C LEU A 145 -3.05 9.39 -0.54
N GLY A 146 -2.92 8.09 -0.48
CA GLY A 146 -4.03 7.13 -0.38
C GLY A 146 -4.85 7.31 0.89
N ASN A 147 -4.20 7.80 1.97
CA ASN A 147 -4.88 8.14 3.22
C ASN A 147 -5.62 6.94 3.85
N LEU A 148 -5.15 5.71 3.58
CA LEU A 148 -5.77 4.46 4.03
C LEU A 148 -7.24 4.35 3.59
N ASP A 149 -7.60 4.90 2.44
CA ASP A 149 -9.00 4.90 1.98
C ASP A 149 -9.53 3.46 1.79
N GLY A 150 -8.67 2.52 1.36
CA GLY A 150 -9.01 1.10 1.29
C GLY A 150 -9.35 0.50 2.65
N THR A 151 -8.49 0.71 3.65
CA THR A 151 -8.73 0.25 5.02
C THR A 151 -9.97 0.89 5.62
N LYS A 152 -10.19 2.19 5.41
CA LYS A 152 -11.39 2.89 5.88
C LYS A 152 -12.67 2.32 5.27
N ALA A 153 -12.66 2.01 3.98
CA ALA A 153 -13.81 1.39 3.31
C ALA A 153 -14.11 0.00 3.91
N LEU A 154 -13.06 -0.80 4.16
CA LEU A 154 -13.21 -2.11 4.79
C LEU A 154 -13.82 -2.00 6.19
N PHE A 155 -13.34 -1.07 7.02
CA PHE A 155 -13.89 -0.86 8.36
C PHE A 155 -15.29 -0.22 8.34
N ALA A 156 -15.63 0.58 7.32
CA ALA A 156 -16.99 1.08 7.15
C ALA A 156 -18.00 -0.05 6.86
N GLU A 157 -17.57 -1.09 6.14
CA GLU A 157 -18.44 -2.23 5.78
C GLU A 157 -18.47 -3.30 6.88
N TYR A 158 -17.33 -3.63 7.47
CA TYR A 158 -17.17 -4.80 8.35
C TYR A 158 -16.78 -4.45 9.79
N GLY A 159 -16.53 -3.17 10.11
CA GLY A 159 -15.80 -2.77 11.31
C GLY A 159 -16.26 -3.38 12.62
N THR A 160 -17.57 -3.49 12.84
CA THR A 160 -18.13 -4.08 14.06
C THR A 160 -17.94 -5.60 14.16
N ARG A 161 -17.66 -6.25 13.03
CA ARG A 161 -17.47 -7.71 12.93
C ARG A 161 -15.98 -8.09 12.99
N ILE A 162 -15.06 -7.15 12.75
CA ILE A 162 -13.62 -7.43 12.72
C ILE A 162 -13.09 -7.60 14.14
N GLN A 163 -12.71 -8.81 14.50
CA GLN A 163 -12.10 -9.16 15.79
C GLN A 163 -10.58 -9.10 15.74
N GLY A 164 -9.98 -9.29 14.58
CA GLY A 164 -8.56 -9.20 14.36
C GLY A 164 -8.24 -8.68 12.96
N PHE A 165 -7.30 -7.74 12.89
CA PHE A 165 -6.82 -7.19 11.63
C PHE A 165 -5.29 -7.32 11.59
N TYR A 166 -4.78 -8.08 10.64
CA TYR A 166 -3.36 -8.35 10.45
C TYR A 166 -2.95 -7.83 9.08
N SER A 167 -2.16 -6.76 9.05
CA SER A 167 -1.56 -6.24 7.84
C SER A 167 -0.12 -6.72 7.75
N PHE A 168 0.20 -7.39 6.65
CA PHE A 168 1.55 -7.79 6.33
C PHE A 168 2.17 -6.68 5.51
N ASP A 169 3.32 -6.16 5.98
CA ASP A 169 3.95 -5.01 5.37
C ASP A 169 5.47 -5.04 5.63
N ILE A 170 6.24 -4.51 4.69
CA ILE A 170 7.70 -4.38 4.69
C ILE A 170 8.40 -5.71 4.96
N TYR A 171 8.76 -6.03 6.19
CA TYR A 171 9.52 -7.25 6.49
C TYR A 171 9.15 -7.88 7.83
N MET A 172 9.09 -9.19 7.79
CA MET A 172 8.95 -10.02 8.99
C MET A 172 10.35 -10.45 9.49
N PRO A 173 10.55 -10.67 10.79
CA PRO A 173 9.55 -11.05 11.79
C PRO A 173 9.09 -9.92 12.73
N LEU A 174 9.09 -8.67 12.32
CA LEU A 174 8.62 -7.58 13.15
C LEU A 174 7.10 -7.60 13.30
N CYS A 175 6.62 -7.27 14.50
CA CYS A 175 5.21 -7.07 14.78
C CYS A 175 5.04 -5.67 15.40
N CYS A 176 4.35 -4.78 14.68
CA CYS A 176 4.01 -3.45 15.15
C CYS A 176 2.58 -3.46 15.67
N SER A 177 2.40 -3.27 16.98
CA SER A 177 1.09 -3.20 17.63
C SER A 177 0.61 -1.78 17.89
N SER A 178 1.42 -0.78 17.59
CA SER A 178 1.11 0.62 17.74
C SER A 178 1.50 1.39 16.49
N ALA A 179 0.67 2.33 16.11
CA ALA A 179 0.91 3.18 14.95
C ALA A 179 0.77 4.66 15.33
N VAL A 180 1.42 5.52 14.55
CA VAL A 180 1.29 6.96 14.68
C VAL A 180 0.29 7.49 13.66
N GLY A 181 -0.49 8.51 14.04
CA GLY A 181 -1.33 9.23 13.11
C GLY A 181 -0.52 10.19 12.24
N SER A 182 -1.02 10.46 11.03
CA SER A 182 -0.42 11.48 10.14
C SER A 182 -1.48 12.43 9.61
N TYR A 183 -1.13 13.72 9.56
CA TYR A 183 -1.90 14.74 8.85
C TYR A 183 -1.08 15.23 7.66
N ARG A 184 -1.68 15.21 6.48
CA ARG A 184 -1.00 15.58 5.23
C ARG A 184 -1.65 16.83 4.64
N TYR A 185 -0.85 17.85 4.39
CA TYR A 185 -1.29 19.12 3.80
C TYR A 185 -0.53 19.37 2.51
N LYS A 186 -1.23 19.80 1.47
CA LYS A 186 -0.64 20.31 0.25
C LYS A 186 -0.72 21.84 0.28
N ILE A 187 0.41 22.51 0.34
CA ILE A 187 0.50 23.97 0.27
C ILE A 187 0.97 24.35 -1.13
N THR A 188 0.25 25.26 -1.77
CA THR A 188 0.61 25.80 -3.09
C THR A 188 0.79 27.30 -2.96
N CYS A 189 1.96 27.78 -3.33
CA CYS A 189 2.27 29.19 -3.43
C CYS A 189 2.29 29.59 -4.91
N LYS A 190 1.58 30.67 -5.25
CA LYS A 190 1.53 31.22 -6.60
C LYS A 190 1.88 32.71 -6.54
N THR A 191 2.69 33.16 -7.48
CA THR A 191 3.02 34.57 -7.70
C THR A 191 2.78 34.90 -9.16
N PRO A 192 2.63 36.19 -9.52
CA PRO A 192 2.45 36.56 -10.93
C PRO A 192 3.59 36.09 -11.85
N GLY A 193 4.78 35.91 -11.27
CA GLY A 193 6.00 35.62 -12.03
C GLY A 193 6.48 36.89 -12.75
N GLY A 194 7.64 36.74 -13.44
CA GLY A 194 8.18 37.87 -14.18
C GLY A 194 9.57 37.58 -14.73
N HIS A 195 10.07 38.50 -15.53
CA HIS A 195 11.44 38.44 -16.04
C HIS A 195 12.43 38.84 -14.93
N SER A 196 13.48 38.05 -14.74
CA SER A 196 14.43 38.22 -13.62
C SER A 196 15.04 39.62 -13.50
N TYR A 197 15.21 40.33 -14.59
CA TYR A 197 15.72 41.69 -14.61
C TYR A 197 14.60 42.76 -14.59
N ALA A 198 13.60 42.61 -15.46
CA ALA A 198 12.52 43.59 -15.61
C ALA A 198 11.60 43.68 -14.40
N ASN A 199 11.45 42.59 -13.69
CA ASN A 199 10.60 42.42 -12.50
C ASN A 199 11.45 42.16 -11.24
N PHE A 200 12.64 42.76 -11.18
CA PHE A 200 13.52 42.61 -10.02
C PHE A 200 12.85 43.16 -8.75
N GLY A 201 12.77 42.33 -7.72
CA GLY A 201 12.11 42.68 -6.46
C GLY A 201 10.69 42.13 -6.30
N ASP A 202 10.09 41.57 -7.37
CA ASP A 202 8.81 40.91 -7.25
C ASP A 202 8.89 39.62 -6.41
N PRO A 203 7.80 39.26 -5.71
CA PRO A 203 7.80 38.09 -4.84
C PRO A 203 8.08 36.79 -5.60
N SER A 204 9.05 36.01 -5.11
CA SER A 204 9.31 34.65 -5.62
C SER A 204 8.44 33.64 -4.86
N ALA A 205 7.70 32.81 -5.60
CA ALA A 205 6.92 31.72 -5.00
C ALA A 205 7.79 30.74 -4.20
N ILE A 206 9.04 30.51 -4.65
CA ILE A 206 10.01 29.67 -3.93
C ILE A 206 10.42 30.35 -2.62
N GLN A 207 10.75 31.63 -2.64
CA GLN A 207 11.15 32.36 -1.45
C GLN A 207 10.04 32.41 -0.40
N LEU A 208 8.80 32.68 -0.82
CA LEU A 208 7.64 32.69 0.08
C LEU A 208 7.39 31.28 0.66
N LEU A 209 7.51 30.24 -0.13
CA LEU A 209 7.32 28.87 0.35
C LEU A 209 8.43 28.45 1.32
N CYS A 210 9.69 28.82 1.06
CA CYS A 210 10.79 28.57 1.99
C CYS A 210 10.61 29.33 3.32
N GLY A 211 10.13 30.58 3.27
CA GLY A 211 9.76 31.31 4.47
C GLY A 211 8.71 30.59 5.29
N LEU A 212 7.62 30.17 4.66
CA LEU A 212 6.57 29.39 5.33
C LEU A 212 7.09 28.07 5.94
N VAL A 213 7.95 27.35 5.22
CA VAL A 213 8.57 26.12 5.73
C VAL A 213 9.38 26.41 6.99
N ASN A 214 10.19 27.50 6.99
CA ASN A 214 10.95 27.89 8.17
C ASN A 214 10.04 28.20 9.37
N GLU A 215 8.94 28.93 9.15
CA GLU A 215 7.97 29.23 10.21
C GLU A 215 7.32 27.92 10.74
N LEU A 216 6.94 27.00 9.87
CA LEU A 216 6.39 25.71 10.27
C LEU A 216 7.35 24.91 11.16
N TYR A 217 8.65 24.94 10.87
CA TYR A 217 9.65 24.26 11.70
C TYR A 217 9.86 24.90 13.07
N GLN A 218 9.48 26.17 13.25
CA GLN A 218 9.49 26.82 14.57
C GLN A 218 8.30 26.40 15.45
N ILE A 219 7.22 25.90 14.82
CA ILE A 219 6.09 25.36 15.55
C ILE A 219 6.48 23.98 16.05
N GLN A 220 6.73 23.82 17.37
CA GLN A 220 7.00 22.56 18.01
C GLN A 220 5.77 22.12 18.82
N PRO A 221 4.74 21.54 18.20
CA PRO A 221 3.65 20.93 18.94
C PRO A 221 4.16 19.69 19.66
N PHE A 222 3.74 19.50 20.90
CA PHE A 222 4.15 18.39 21.77
C PHE A 222 4.21 17.05 21.04
N GLY A 223 5.41 16.43 20.95
CA GLY A 223 5.63 15.11 20.39
C GLY A 223 5.34 14.97 18.88
N LYS A 224 5.24 16.10 18.15
CA LYS A 224 4.98 16.10 16.71
C LYS A 224 6.21 16.59 15.96
N GLN A 225 6.51 15.95 14.85
CA GLN A 225 7.58 16.36 13.96
C GLN A 225 7.02 16.72 12.58
N TRP A 226 7.42 17.89 12.07
CA TRP A 226 7.13 18.27 10.70
C TRP A 226 8.16 17.62 9.77
N VAL A 227 7.67 16.94 8.74
CA VAL A 227 8.50 16.49 7.63
C VAL A 227 8.02 17.20 6.38
N VAL A 228 8.86 18.02 5.82
CA VAL A 228 8.63 18.61 4.50
C VAL A 228 9.34 17.76 3.48
N SER A 229 8.58 17.01 2.69
CA SER A 229 9.15 16.30 1.56
C SER A 229 9.00 17.16 0.31
N ALA A 230 10.12 17.42 -0.34
CA ALA A 230 10.15 18.01 -1.66
C ALA A 230 9.84 16.96 -2.75
N ALA A 231 8.89 16.07 -2.50
CA ALA A 231 8.46 15.12 -3.50
C ALA A 231 7.83 15.89 -4.66
N ALA A 232 8.61 16.04 -5.74
CA ALA A 232 8.28 16.69 -7.00
C ALA A 232 8.13 18.22 -6.93
N MET A 233 9.25 18.93 -6.83
CA MET A 233 9.34 20.23 -7.51
C MET A 233 9.23 20.03 -9.02
N LYS A 234 8.01 19.85 -9.53
CA LYS A 234 7.80 20.09 -10.96
C LYS A 234 7.94 21.57 -11.17
N ARG A 235 9.06 21.99 -11.74
CA ARG A 235 9.19 23.30 -12.37
C ARG A 235 8.24 23.37 -13.56
N ALA A 236 6.98 23.70 -13.33
CA ALA A 236 6.21 24.38 -14.33
C ALA A 236 6.48 25.87 -14.13
N TYR A 237 6.78 26.61 -15.17
CA TYR A 237 7.06 28.04 -15.17
C TYR A 237 6.20 28.80 -14.13
N GLY A 238 6.82 29.32 -13.07
CA GLY A 238 6.18 30.14 -12.05
C GLY A 238 5.34 29.42 -10.98
N GLU A 239 5.25 28.11 -10.96
CA GLU A 239 4.55 27.37 -9.90
C GLU A 239 5.52 26.50 -9.09
N ALA A 240 5.75 26.81 -7.83
CA ALA A 240 6.34 25.89 -6.87
C ALA A 240 5.23 25.08 -6.20
N LYS A 241 5.25 23.76 -6.37
CA LYS A 241 4.35 22.84 -5.66
C LYS A 241 5.19 22.09 -4.64
N GLY A 242 4.94 22.30 -3.37
CA GLY A 242 5.52 21.54 -2.28
C GLY A 242 4.44 20.75 -1.56
N SER A 243 4.77 19.57 -1.07
CA SER A 243 3.93 18.85 -0.13
C SER A 243 4.59 18.81 1.24
N ALA A 244 3.88 19.25 2.27
CA ALA A 244 4.30 19.07 3.65
C ALA A 244 3.66 17.81 4.22
N VAL A 245 4.47 16.95 4.78
CA VAL A 245 4.02 15.74 5.48
C VAL A 245 4.43 15.88 6.93
N SER A 246 3.46 15.84 7.84
CA SER A 246 3.72 15.73 9.27
C SER A 246 3.74 14.24 9.63
N ARG A 247 4.85 13.78 10.18
CA ARG A 247 4.91 12.48 10.86
C ARG A 247 5.04 12.71 12.35
N THR A 248 4.23 12.02 13.11
CA THR A 248 4.38 11.91 14.56
C THR A 248 5.06 10.58 14.86
N HIS A 249 6.14 10.60 15.60
CA HIS A 249 6.73 9.41 16.22
C HIS A 249 6.15 9.21 17.61
#